data_106bb6ee883942e546d21c5f8b6c5153
#
_entry.id   106bb6ee883942e546d21c5f8b6c5153
#
_cell.length_a   1.000
_cell.length_b   1.000
_cell.length_c   1.000
_cell.angle_alpha   90.00
_cell.angle_beta   90.00
_cell.angle_gamma   90.00
#
_symmetry.space_group_name_H-M   'P 1'
#
loop_
_entity.id
_entity.type
_entity.pdbx_description
1 polymer ?
#
loop_
_entity_poly.entity_id
_entity_poly.type
_entity_poly.pdbx_seq_one_letter_code
_entity_poly.pdbx_strand_id
1 'polypeptide(L)'
;MVPRVIGMIHLAALPGSPQYGGDFAAVVDAAVSDAKVLETAGFEGLMIENFGDVPFYADDVPKATVAAMTHAIGRVGDAVSLPLGVNVLRNDAAAALAVAASTGAAFIRVNVLSGVMYTDQGPIIGRAAEIARMRAALAPNVAVMADVFVKHAAPPPGITIEQAAEELAGRALADAVIVSGTSTGRPPTLPLLRK
;
A
#
# COMPACT_ATOMS: atom_id res chain seq x y z
N MET A 1 -11.86 -9.01 6.63
CA MET A 1 -10.89 -9.35 7.71
C MET A 1 -9.49 -9.25 7.11
N VAL A 2 -8.55 -8.62 7.80
CA VAL A 2 -7.15 -8.52 7.33
C VAL A 2 -6.45 -9.86 7.57
N PRO A 3 -5.73 -10.43 6.57
CA PRO A 3 -4.97 -11.67 6.73
C PRO A 3 -3.86 -11.55 7.77
N ARG A 4 -3.49 -12.66 8.41
CA ARG A 4 -2.42 -12.68 9.45
C ARG A 4 -1.02 -12.70 8.85
N VAL A 5 -0.86 -13.34 7.69
CA VAL A 5 0.42 -13.42 6.96
C VAL A 5 0.19 -12.94 5.54
N ILE A 6 0.79 -11.82 5.19
CA ILE A 6 0.63 -11.16 3.89
C ILE A 6 1.94 -11.22 3.11
N GLY A 7 1.89 -11.81 1.92
CA GLY A 7 3.00 -11.80 0.96
C GLY A 7 3.05 -10.48 0.18
N MET A 8 4.26 -9.99 -0.12
CA MET A 8 4.44 -8.77 -0.89
C MET A 8 4.75 -9.10 -2.35
N ILE A 9 4.05 -8.46 -3.27
CA ILE A 9 4.34 -8.48 -4.71
C ILE A 9 4.76 -7.07 -5.12
N HIS A 10 6.02 -6.91 -5.47
CA HIS A 10 6.58 -5.66 -5.96
C HIS A 10 6.55 -5.68 -7.48
N LEU A 11 5.66 -4.90 -8.07
CA LEU A 11 5.62 -4.76 -9.53
C LEU A 11 6.92 -4.13 -10.03
N ALA A 12 7.46 -4.65 -11.13
CA ALA A 12 8.48 -3.95 -11.88
C ALA A 12 7.91 -2.62 -12.43
N ALA A 13 8.78 -1.74 -12.91
CA ALA A 13 8.41 -0.41 -13.39
C ALA A 13 7.26 -0.47 -14.40
N LEU A 14 6.22 0.35 -14.17
CA LEU A 14 5.00 0.39 -14.95
C LEU A 14 5.10 1.38 -16.12
N PRO A 15 4.21 1.29 -17.13
CA PRO A 15 4.15 2.26 -18.23
C PRO A 15 4.06 3.71 -17.73
N GLY A 16 5.01 4.55 -18.15
CA GLY A 16 5.16 5.92 -17.70
C GLY A 16 6.19 6.13 -16.60
N SER A 17 6.68 5.06 -15.97
CA SER A 17 7.82 5.12 -15.05
C SER A 17 9.14 5.28 -15.82
N PRO A 18 10.13 6.03 -15.29
CA PRO A 18 11.44 6.21 -15.94
C PRO A 18 12.19 4.90 -16.21
N GLN A 19 11.96 3.88 -15.42
CA GLN A 19 12.64 2.57 -15.54
C GLN A 19 11.80 1.52 -16.28
N TYR A 20 10.71 1.92 -16.92
CA TYR A 20 9.85 0.98 -17.64
C TYR A 20 10.56 0.37 -18.84
N GLY A 21 10.66 -0.96 -18.87
CA GLY A 21 11.38 -1.72 -19.91
C GLY A 21 10.63 -1.94 -21.23
N GLY A 22 9.37 -1.43 -21.35
CA GLY A 22 8.59 -1.54 -22.58
C GLY A 22 7.75 -2.80 -22.70
N ASP A 23 7.90 -3.79 -21.83
CA ASP A 23 7.11 -5.04 -21.84
C ASP A 23 6.20 -5.15 -20.62
N PHE A 24 4.98 -4.65 -20.78
CA PHE A 24 4.00 -4.69 -19.67
C PHE A 24 3.45 -6.11 -19.45
N ALA A 25 3.39 -6.94 -20.48
CA ALA A 25 2.95 -8.31 -20.32
C ALA A 25 3.90 -9.09 -19.40
N ALA A 26 5.22 -8.93 -19.58
CA ALA A 26 6.21 -9.54 -18.70
C ALA A 26 6.08 -9.07 -17.23
N VAL A 27 5.74 -7.79 -16.98
CA VAL A 27 5.49 -7.29 -15.62
C VAL A 27 4.30 -8.01 -14.99
N VAL A 28 3.21 -8.17 -15.74
CA VAL A 28 2.00 -8.86 -15.26
C VAL A 28 2.25 -10.35 -15.03
N ASP A 29 2.94 -11.02 -15.95
CA ASP A 29 3.25 -12.46 -15.84
C ASP A 29 4.16 -12.75 -14.63
N ALA A 30 5.12 -11.87 -14.35
CA ALA A 30 5.96 -11.97 -13.15
C ALA A 30 5.12 -11.83 -11.87
N ALA A 31 4.23 -10.85 -11.80
CA ALA A 31 3.34 -10.66 -10.64
C ALA A 31 2.43 -11.88 -10.40
N VAL A 32 1.88 -12.46 -11.48
CA VAL A 32 1.06 -13.69 -11.40
C VAL A 32 1.89 -14.89 -10.92
N SER A 33 3.13 -15.00 -11.41
CA SER A 33 4.07 -16.05 -10.96
C SER A 33 4.37 -15.94 -9.47
N ASP A 34 4.71 -14.73 -8.99
CA ASP A 34 4.98 -14.47 -7.58
C ASP A 34 3.76 -14.77 -6.70
N ALA A 35 2.57 -14.40 -7.16
CA ALA A 35 1.33 -14.67 -6.45
C ALA A 35 1.11 -16.16 -6.22
N LYS A 36 1.29 -16.99 -7.24
CA LYS A 36 1.16 -18.45 -7.16
C LYS A 36 2.19 -19.08 -6.21
N VAL A 37 3.43 -18.56 -6.25
CA VAL A 37 4.49 -19.03 -5.34
C VAL A 37 4.11 -18.71 -3.89
N LEU A 38 3.65 -17.51 -3.60
CA LEU A 38 3.25 -17.08 -2.27
C LEU A 38 2.01 -17.84 -1.77
N GLU A 39 1.01 -18.08 -2.61
CA GLU A 39 -0.15 -18.91 -2.27
C GLU A 39 0.28 -20.34 -1.93
N THR A 40 1.13 -20.95 -2.74
CA THR A 40 1.67 -22.30 -2.50
C THR A 40 2.51 -22.36 -1.22
N ALA A 41 3.20 -21.27 -0.86
CA ALA A 41 3.99 -21.16 0.37
C ALA A 41 3.13 -20.96 1.63
N GLY A 42 1.80 -20.84 1.50
CA GLY A 42 0.86 -20.76 2.63
C GLY A 42 0.66 -19.34 3.17
N PHE A 43 0.92 -18.29 2.38
CA PHE A 43 0.49 -16.94 2.73
C PHE A 43 -1.05 -16.86 2.74
N GLU A 44 -1.59 -15.98 3.59
CA GLU A 44 -3.03 -15.85 3.79
C GLU A 44 -3.64 -14.66 3.00
N GLY A 45 -2.79 -13.82 2.41
CA GLY A 45 -3.16 -12.69 1.57
C GLY A 45 -1.96 -12.11 0.86
N LEU A 46 -2.19 -11.26 -0.13
CA LEU A 46 -1.14 -10.64 -0.94
C LEU A 46 -1.31 -9.13 -0.96
N MET A 47 -0.21 -8.38 -0.86
CA MET A 47 -0.17 -6.93 -1.07
C MET A 47 0.62 -6.64 -2.34
N ILE A 48 0.01 -5.92 -3.28
CA ILE A 48 0.64 -5.55 -4.54
C ILE A 48 1.00 -4.06 -4.51
N GLU A 49 2.26 -3.73 -4.81
CA GLU A 49 2.80 -2.38 -4.80
C GLU A 49 3.50 -2.05 -6.11
N ASN A 50 3.38 -0.82 -6.60
CA ASN A 50 4.14 -0.30 -7.76
C ASN A 50 5.58 0.07 -7.38
N PHE A 51 6.29 -0.85 -6.73
CA PHE A 51 7.62 -0.62 -6.14
C PHE A 51 8.70 -0.25 -7.16
N GLY A 52 8.57 -0.70 -8.40
CA GLY A 52 9.50 -0.39 -9.49
C GLY A 52 9.39 1.02 -10.07
N ASP A 53 8.38 1.80 -9.67
CA ASP A 53 8.10 3.13 -10.24
C ASP A 53 8.99 4.26 -9.68
N VAL A 54 10.17 3.93 -9.15
CA VAL A 54 11.10 4.93 -8.61
C VAL A 54 11.64 5.88 -9.68
N PRO A 55 11.77 7.19 -9.37
CA PRO A 55 11.32 7.89 -8.14
C PRO A 55 9.80 8.07 -8.11
N PHE A 56 9.22 7.90 -6.90
CA PHE A 56 7.76 7.96 -6.73
C PHE A 56 7.22 9.40 -6.78
N TYR A 57 5.98 9.55 -7.26
CA TYR A 57 5.17 10.71 -6.93
C TYR A 57 4.83 10.73 -5.44
N ALA A 58 4.65 11.92 -4.85
CA ALA A 58 4.25 12.04 -3.44
C ALA A 58 2.85 11.41 -3.22
N ASP A 59 1.91 11.83 -4.04
CA ASP A 59 0.54 11.31 -4.22
C ASP A 59 0.10 11.54 -5.68
N ASP A 60 -1.18 11.40 -6.01
CA ASP A 60 -1.78 11.69 -7.33
C ASP A 60 -0.95 11.12 -8.51
N VAL A 61 -0.82 9.79 -8.53
CA VAL A 61 -0.07 9.11 -9.58
C VAL A 61 -0.73 9.28 -10.95
N PRO A 62 0.04 9.22 -12.06
CA PRO A 62 -0.51 9.27 -13.41
C PRO A 62 -1.62 8.23 -13.64
N LYS A 63 -2.61 8.57 -14.46
CA LYS A 63 -3.68 7.64 -14.85
C LYS A 63 -3.15 6.35 -15.47
N ALA A 64 -1.99 6.41 -16.13
CA ALA A 64 -1.30 5.23 -16.67
C ALA A 64 -0.93 4.23 -15.57
N THR A 65 -0.41 4.71 -14.42
CA THR A 65 -0.09 3.88 -13.26
C THR A 65 -1.35 3.21 -12.71
N VAL A 66 -2.44 3.97 -12.52
CA VAL A 66 -3.73 3.43 -12.04
C VAL A 66 -4.25 2.35 -12.98
N ALA A 67 -4.24 2.60 -14.29
CA ALA A 67 -4.71 1.64 -15.28
C ALA A 67 -3.86 0.37 -15.30
N ALA A 68 -2.53 0.51 -15.25
CA ALA A 68 -1.60 -0.61 -15.23
C ALA A 68 -1.75 -1.46 -13.96
N MET A 69 -1.84 -0.83 -12.79
CA MET A 69 -2.07 -1.54 -11.52
C MET A 69 -3.42 -2.24 -11.50
N THR A 70 -4.49 -1.60 -12.00
CA THR A 70 -5.81 -2.24 -12.10
C THR A 70 -5.75 -3.51 -12.93
N HIS A 71 -5.09 -3.44 -14.10
CA HIS A 71 -4.92 -4.60 -14.96
C HIS A 71 -4.09 -5.71 -14.29
N ALA A 72 -2.94 -5.37 -13.74
CA ALA A 72 -2.05 -6.36 -13.11
C ALA A 72 -2.72 -7.05 -11.91
N ILE A 73 -3.39 -6.28 -11.05
CA ILE A 73 -4.08 -6.80 -9.86
C ILE A 73 -5.28 -7.67 -10.26
N GLY A 74 -6.03 -7.28 -11.28
CA GLY A 74 -7.10 -8.12 -11.85
C GLY A 74 -6.57 -9.47 -12.32
N ARG A 75 -5.45 -9.49 -13.07
CA ARG A 75 -4.81 -10.73 -13.54
C ARG A 75 -4.26 -11.60 -12.40
N VAL A 76 -3.73 -10.99 -11.34
CA VAL A 76 -3.36 -11.72 -10.12
C VAL A 76 -4.60 -12.33 -9.46
N GLY A 77 -5.69 -11.57 -9.33
CA GLY A 77 -6.96 -12.05 -8.76
C GLY A 77 -7.58 -13.21 -9.53
N ASP A 78 -7.43 -13.24 -10.86
CA ASP A 78 -7.87 -14.37 -11.69
C ASP A 78 -7.01 -15.64 -11.47
N ALA A 79 -5.80 -15.50 -10.93
CA ALA A 79 -4.82 -16.58 -10.85
C ALA A 79 -4.71 -17.23 -9.47
N VAL A 80 -5.16 -16.57 -8.38
CA VAL A 80 -5.08 -17.05 -7.00
C VAL A 80 -6.40 -16.80 -6.26
N SER A 81 -6.60 -17.50 -5.15
CA SER A 81 -7.81 -17.36 -4.32
C SER A 81 -7.61 -16.51 -3.06
N LEU A 82 -6.40 -16.02 -2.84
CA LEU A 82 -6.06 -15.22 -1.68
C LEU A 82 -6.67 -13.81 -1.75
N PRO A 83 -7.09 -13.22 -0.62
CA PRO A 83 -7.48 -11.81 -0.58
C PRO A 83 -6.31 -10.91 -0.97
N LEU A 84 -6.58 -9.96 -1.86
CA LEU A 84 -5.59 -9.03 -2.38
C LEU A 84 -5.66 -7.69 -1.66
N GLY A 85 -4.52 -7.05 -1.53
CA GLY A 85 -4.35 -5.69 -1.07
C GLY A 85 -3.61 -4.83 -2.09
N VAL A 86 -3.82 -3.53 -2.02
CA VAL A 86 -3.26 -2.54 -2.94
C VAL A 86 -2.51 -1.46 -2.17
N ASN A 87 -1.28 -1.17 -2.57
CA ASN A 87 -0.56 0.02 -2.14
C ASN A 87 -0.07 0.79 -3.36
N VAL A 88 -0.51 2.03 -3.52
CA VAL A 88 -0.06 2.92 -4.61
C VAL A 88 0.96 3.90 -4.05
N LEU A 89 2.20 3.63 -4.32
CA LEU A 89 3.33 4.41 -3.85
C LEU A 89 3.45 5.74 -4.62
N ARG A 90 3.83 6.90 -3.94
CA ARG A 90 4.26 6.85 -2.53
C ARG A 90 3.08 6.86 -1.55
N ASN A 91 1.96 7.59 -1.83
CA ASN A 91 0.85 7.75 -0.89
C ASN A 91 -0.50 8.03 -1.58
N ASP A 92 -0.73 7.50 -2.77
CA ASP A 92 -2.01 7.71 -3.45
C ASP A 92 -3.09 6.72 -2.96
N ALA A 93 -3.65 7.02 -1.79
CA ALA A 93 -4.71 6.22 -1.20
C ALA A 93 -6.02 6.29 -2.00
N ALA A 94 -6.27 7.37 -2.73
CA ALA A 94 -7.45 7.51 -3.58
C ALA A 94 -7.37 6.56 -4.78
N ALA A 95 -6.22 6.51 -5.46
CA ALA A 95 -5.96 5.52 -6.50
C ALA A 95 -6.05 4.09 -5.96
N ALA A 96 -5.48 3.83 -4.77
CA ALA A 96 -5.55 2.50 -4.15
C ALA A 96 -7.01 2.05 -3.92
N LEU A 97 -7.88 2.94 -3.42
CA LEU A 97 -9.31 2.66 -3.26
C LEU A 97 -10.02 2.43 -4.61
N ALA A 98 -9.71 3.23 -5.63
CA ALA A 98 -10.28 3.07 -6.97
C ALA A 98 -9.89 1.74 -7.60
N VAL A 99 -8.62 1.35 -7.48
CA VAL A 99 -8.12 0.05 -7.92
C VAL A 99 -8.79 -1.08 -7.14
N ALA A 100 -8.87 -0.97 -5.80
CA ALA A 100 -9.50 -1.99 -4.97
C ALA A 100 -10.99 -2.18 -5.32
N ALA A 101 -11.73 -1.09 -5.50
CA ALA A 101 -13.14 -1.13 -5.91
C ALA A 101 -13.34 -1.82 -7.27
N SER A 102 -12.39 -1.63 -8.20
CA SER A 102 -12.48 -2.15 -9.57
C SER A 102 -12.03 -3.61 -9.68
N THR A 103 -11.17 -4.08 -8.76
CA THR A 103 -10.57 -5.42 -8.81
C THR A 103 -11.12 -6.38 -7.75
N GLY A 104 -11.94 -5.87 -6.81
CA GLY A 104 -12.42 -6.65 -5.68
C GLY A 104 -11.35 -6.90 -4.60
N ALA A 105 -10.26 -6.12 -4.58
CA ALA A 105 -9.25 -6.24 -3.52
C ALA A 105 -9.87 -5.93 -2.14
N ALA A 106 -9.43 -6.68 -1.13
CA ALA A 106 -10.03 -6.69 0.19
C ALA A 106 -9.49 -5.60 1.13
N PHE A 107 -8.30 -5.07 0.86
CA PHE A 107 -7.65 -4.07 1.70
C PHE A 107 -6.71 -3.17 0.90
N ILE A 108 -6.44 -1.99 1.45
CA ILE A 108 -5.39 -1.09 0.95
C ILE A 108 -4.37 -0.80 2.05
N ARG A 109 -3.15 -0.43 1.65
CA ARG A 109 -2.16 0.16 2.54
C ARG A 109 -1.98 1.62 2.20
N VAL A 110 -1.92 2.46 3.24
CA VAL A 110 -1.67 3.90 3.13
C VAL A 110 -0.46 4.25 3.97
N ASN A 111 0.56 4.83 3.33
CA ASN A 111 1.83 5.11 4.01
C ASN A 111 1.75 6.32 4.95
N VAL A 112 0.92 7.32 4.62
CA VAL A 112 0.63 8.48 5.47
C VAL A 112 -0.86 8.77 5.41
N LEU A 113 -1.63 8.22 6.34
CA LEU A 113 -3.09 8.41 6.38
C LEU A 113 -3.48 9.68 7.13
N SER A 114 -2.78 10.01 8.24
CA SER A 114 -2.99 11.23 9.04
C SER A 114 -1.66 11.94 9.31
N GLY A 115 -1.73 13.20 9.71
CA GLY A 115 -0.57 14.01 10.03
C GLY A 115 0.29 14.33 8.81
N VAL A 116 1.60 14.45 9.03
CA VAL A 116 2.59 14.72 7.99
C VAL A 116 3.86 13.90 8.23
N MET A 117 4.47 13.44 7.13
CA MET A 117 5.81 12.81 7.16
C MET A 117 6.71 13.49 6.15
N TYR A 118 7.97 13.74 6.53
CA TYR A 118 8.99 14.31 5.64
C TYR A 118 9.73 13.17 4.94
N THR A 119 9.63 13.13 3.63
CA THR A 119 10.15 12.06 2.77
C THR A 119 11.08 12.63 1.69
N ASP A 120 11.70 11.76 0.91
CA ASP A 120 12.46 12.13 -0.29
C ASP A 120 11.59 12.77 -1.40
N GLN A 121 10.26 12.58 -1.35
CA GLN A 121 9.29 13.28 -2.20
C GLN A 121 8.89 14.67 -1.62
N GLY A 122 9.45 15.08 -0.48
CA GLY A 122 9.00 16.24 0.29
C GLY A 122 8.00 15.88 1.38
N PRO A 123 7.28 16.86 1.94
CA PRO A 123 6.25 16.58 2.95
C PRO A 123 5.05 15.89 2.32
N ILE A 124 4.70 14.72 2.86
CA ILE A 124 3.47 14.01 2.52
C ILE A 124 2.46 14.25 3.64
N ILE A 125 1.27 14.75 3.27
CA ILE A 125 0.20 15.12 4.21
C ILE A 125 -0.90 14.06 4.13
N GLY A 126 -1.30 13.53 5.29
CA GLY A 126 -2.39 12.56 5.39
C GLY A 126 -3.76 13.18 5.05
N ARG A 127 -4.59 12.41 4.37
CA ARG A 127 -5.92 12.83 3.87
C ARG A 127 -7.03 11.95 4.45
N ALA A 128 -6.94 11.55 5.73
CA ALA A 128 -7.85 10.60 6.36
C ALA A 128 -9.33 10.92 6.15
N ALA A 129 -9.71 12.19 6.30
CA ALA A 129 -11.10 12.61 6.14
C ALA A 129 -11.66 12.38 4.73
N GLU A 130 -10.85 12.58 3.70
CA GLU A 130 -11.21 12.33 2.32
C GLU A 130 -11.25 10.83 2.02
N ILE A 131 -10.23 10.11 2.44
CA ILE A 131 -10.12 8.66 2.22
C ILE A 131 -11.26 7.91 2.91
N ALA A 132 -11.63 8.28 4.13
CA ALA A 132 -12.76 7.68 4.82
C ALA A 132 -14.08 7.89 4.08
N ARG A 133 -14.32 9.08 3.53
CA ARG A 133 -15.54 9.40 2.75
C ARG A 133 -15.54 8.67 1.39
N MET A 134 -14.40 8.65 0.71
CA MET A 134 -14.25 7.94 -0.56
C MET A 134 -14.44 6.44 -0.36
N ARG A 135 -13.85 5.86 0.69
CA ARG A 135 -14.07 4.46 1.06
C ARG A 135 -15.55 4.16 1.28
N ALA A 136 -16.25 4.97 2.08
CA ALA A 136 -17.67 4.76 2.34
C ALA A 136 -18.54 4.80 1.09
N ALA A 137 -18.18 5.64 0.11
CA ALA A 137 -18.94 5.79 -1.12
C ALA A 137 -18.60 4.73 -2.18
N LEU A 138 -17.32 4.34 -2.29
CA LEU A 138 -16.81 3.55 -3.43
C LEU A 138 -16.48 2.11 -3.05
N ALA A 139 -15.96 1.88 -1.85
CA ALA A 139 -15.39 0.59 -1.44
C ALA A 139 -15.62 0.31 0.06
N PRO A 140 -16.88 0.27 0.55
CA PRO A 140 -17.18 0.23 1.99
C PRO A 140 -16.64 -1.00 2.71
N ASN A 141 -16.38 -2.08 2.00
CA ASN A 141 -15.87 -3.34 2.55
C ASN A 141 -14.34 -3.45 2.51
N VAL A 142 -13.64 -2.49 1.89
CA VAL A 142 -12.18 -2.49 1.80
C VAL A 142 -11.59 -2.01 3.12
N ALA A 143 -10.72 -2.82 3.73
CA ALA A 143 -10.00 -2.45 4.95
C ALA A 143 -8.86 -1.48 4.64
N VAL A 144 -8.65 -0.49 5.51
CA VAL A 144 -7.55 0.48 5.42
C VAL A 144 -6.48 0.13 6.45
N MET A 145 -5.31 -0.26 5.98
CA MET A 145 -4.12 -0.48 6.79
C MET A 145 -3.21 0.74 6.68
N ALA A 146 -2.82 1.36 7.77
CA ALA A 146 -2.02 2.58 7.77
C ALA A 146 -0.67 2.40 8.46
N ASP A 147 0.41 2.88 7.83
CA ASP A 147 1.71 2.90 8.50
C ASP A 147 1.74 3.96 9.60
N VAL A 148 2.27 3.60 10.76
CA VAL A 148 2.70 4.54 11.77
C VAL A 148 4.19 4.80 11.60
N PHE A 149 4.57 6.06 11.35
CA PHE A 149 5.96 6.45 11.05
C PHE A 149 6.57 5.58 9.95
N VAL A 150 5.99 5.70 8.76
CA VAL A 150 6.45 4.92 7.60
C VAL A 150 7.97 5.04 7.40
N LYS A 151 8.59 3.95 7.02
CA LYS A 151 10.04 3.91 6.68
C LYS A 151 10.41 4.90 5.56
N HIS A 152 11.68 5.29 5.51
CA HIS A 152 12.20 6.32 4.59
C HIS A 152 11.51 7.68 4.75
N ALA A 153 11.12 8.01 5.99
CA ALA A 153 10.47 9.26 6.34
C ALA A 153 10.79 9.66 7.78
N ALA A 154 10.64 10.94 8.08
CA ALA A 154 10.79 11.48 9.42
C ALA A 154 9.48 12.16 9.88
N PRO A 155 8.95 11.85 11.07
CA PRO A 155 7.81 12.55 11.63
C PRO A 155 8.21 13.97 12.10
N PRO A 156 7.23 14.86 12.32
CA PRO A 156 7.45 16.11 13.03
C PRO A 156 8.03 15.87 14.43
N PRO A 157 8.87 16.79 14.94
CA PRO A 157 9.38 16.70 16.30
C PRO A 157 8.26 16.66 17.36
N GLY A 158 8.44 15.87 18.40
CA GLY A 158 7.56 15.84 19.57
C GLY A 158 6.34 14.91 19.49
N ILE A 159 6.08 14.27 18.36
CA ILE A 159 5.03 13.25 18.23
C ILE A 159 5.63 11.88 18.56
N THR A 160 5.01 11.14 19.47
CA THR A 160 5.42 9.76 19.78
C THR A 160 4.72 8.77 18.87
N ILE A 161 5.28 7.57 18.73
CA ILE A 161 4.68 6.53 17.90
C ILE A 161 3.33 6.05 18.47
N GLU A 162 3.21 6.05 19.79
CA GLU A 162 1.98 5.70 20.50
C GLU A 162 0.85 6.69 20.16
N GLN A 163 1.14 7.99 20.25
CA GLN A 163 0.18 9.04 19.90
C GLN A 163 -0.25 8.92 18.42
N ALA A 164 0.71 8.68 17.52
CA ALA A 164 0.41 8.52 16.10
C ALA A 164 -0.43 7.26 15.84
N ALA A 165 -0.17 6.16 16.54
CA ALA A 165 -0.95 4.93 16.42
C ALA A 165 -2.40 5.11 16.93
N GLU A 166 -2.58 5.78 18.08
CA GLU A 166 -3.90 6.13 18.62
C GLU A 166 -4.70 7.02 17.67
N GLU A 167 -4.05 8.00 17.03
CA GLU A 167 -4.69 8.85 16.03
C GLU A 167 -5.12 8.06 14.79
N LEU A 168 -4.27 7.18 14.29
CA LEU A 168 -4.60 6.33 13.13
C LEU A 168 -5.81 5.44 13.42
N ALA A 169 -5.84 4.78 14.56
CA ALA A 169 -6.92 3.88 14.93
C ALA A 169 -8.21 4.66 15.29
N GLY A 170 -8.12 5.71 16.11
CA GLY A 170 -9.29 6.39 16.67
C GLY A 170 -9.87 7.49 15.79
N ARG A 171 -9.02 8.32 15.18
CA ARG A 171 -9.46 9.52 14.44
C ARG A 171 -9.39 9.37 12.92
N ALA A 172 -8.37 8.67 12.42
CA ALA A 172 -8.20 8.44 11.00
C ALA A 172 -8.97 7.21 10.48
N LEU A 173 -9.56 6.41 11.39
CA LEU A 173 -10.39 5.23 11.08
C LEU A 173 -9.64 4.16 10.28
N ALA A 174 -8.37 3.94 10.59
CA ALA A 174 -7.63 2.80 10.09
C ALA A 174 -8.15 1.50 10.73
N ASP A 175 -8.32 0.45 9.93
CA ASP A 175 -8.72 -0.88 10.42
C ASP A 175 -7.54 -1.67 10.98
N ALA A 176 -6.32 -1.31 10.57
CA ALA A 176 -5.07 -1.85 11.11
C ALA A 176 -3.94 -0.82 11.05
N VAL A 177 -3.03 -0.89 12.02
CA VAL A 177 -1.83 -0.05 12.07
C VAL A 177 -0.62 -0.91 11.72
N ILE A 178 0.23 -0.40 10.83
CA ILE A 178 1.45 -1.10 10.39
C ILE A 178 2.65 -0.46 11.07
N VAL A 179 3.40 -1.25 11.84
CA VAL A 179 4.68 -0.87 12.41
C VAL A 179 5.79 -1.47 11.55
N SER A 180 6.58 -0.64 10.92
CA SER A 180 7.67 -1.07 10.05
C SER A 180 9.04 -0.83 10.71
N GLY A 181 10.08 -1.50 10.17
CA GLY A 181 11.46 -1.21 10.54
C GLY A 181 11.96 0.11 9.94
N THR A 182 13.20 0.46 10.21
CA THR A 182 13.83 1.72 9.77
C THR A 182 14.09 1.80 8.26
N SER A 183 14.16 0.64 7.58
CA SER A 183 14.40 0.56 6.15
C SER A 183 13.80 -0.73 5.56
N THR A 184 13.71 -0.78 4.22
CA THR A 184 13.22 -1.96 3.50
C THR A 184 14.03 -3.22 3.89
N GLY A 185 13.31 -4.31 4.17
CA GLY A 185 13.92 -5.59 4.58
C GLY A 185 14.38 -5.67 6.04
N ARG A 186 14.26 -4.60 6.84
CA ARG A 186 14.55 -4.63 8.28
C ARG A 186 13.28 -4.74 9.10
N PRO A 187 13.18 -5.71 10.04
CA PRO A 187 12.03 -5.83 10.91
C PRO A 187 11.97 -4.68 11.93
N PRO A 188 10.79 -4.37 12.48
CA PRO A 188 10.68 -3.50 13.64
C PRO A 188 11.37 -4.14 14.85
N THR A 189 11.83 -3.32 15.80
CA THR A 189 12.40 -3.83 17.05
C THR A 189 11.30 -4.27 18.01
N LEU A 190 11.55 -5.33 18.79
CA LEU A 190 10.58 -5.83 19.78
C LEU A 190 10.09 -4.76 20.79
N PRO A 191 10.97 -3.85 21.31
CA PRO A 191 10.50 -2.76 22.16
C PRO A 191 9.48 -1.83 21.49
N LEU A 192 9.60 -1.64 20.19
CA LEU A 192 8.67 -0.80 19.40
C LEU A 192 7.27 -1.43 19.31
N LEU A 193 7.19 -2.76 19.24
CA LEU A 193 5.93 -3.50 19.16
C LEU A 193 5.21 -3.65 20.51
N ARG A 194 5.86 -3.33 21.61
CA ARG A 194 5.32 -3.45 22.97
C ARG A 194 4.79 -2.14 23.54
N LYS A 195 4.95 -1.06 22.81
CA LYS A 195 4.44 0.27 23.16
C LYS A 195 3.02 0.45 22.66
#